data_622031e668e78bf96f7ff75e23bcf0b3
#
_entry.id   622031e668e78bf96f7ff75e23bcf0b3
#
_cell.length_a   1.000
_cell.length_b   1.000
_cell.length_c   1.000
_cell.angle_alpha   90.00
_cell.angle_beta   90.00
_cell.angle_gamma   90.00
#
_symmetry.space_group_name_H-M   'P 1'
#
loop_
_entity.id
_entity.type
_entity.pdbx_description
1 polymer ?
#
loop_
_entity_poly.entity_id
_entity_poly.type
_entity_poly.pdbx_seq_one_letter_code
_entity_poly.pdbx_strand_id
1 'polypeptide(L)'
;MLEDLFSVVKVRFNGDKADDDKKKIDIPKGLLFKCPRCRNVTFMEEFQANGKVCPHCNYHSRLTARERLDITIDKGSFEEFDKDMISKNPIDFPDYEAKQQALREKTGLKDAVITGKAAIRGEKIVIIVMDSNYMMASMGSVVGEKITRAIEYATANKLPVIAFTASGGARMQEGIVSLMQMAKTSGAVARHNQAGLLYIAVMTDPTTGGVTASFASLGDIIIAEPKVLIGFAGRRVIEGTIKQKLPDDFQSAEFMLENGFVDMIVERKKMRRVLAHILRLHKPAKEVSSNE
;
A
#
# COMPACT_ATOMS: atom_id res chain seq x y z
N MET A 1 34.68 -13.04 11.46
CA MET A 1 34.19 -13.37 10.08
C MET A 1 33.05 -12.46 9.61
N LEU A 2 31.98 -12.23 10.36
CA LEU A 2 30.90 -11.29 9.99
C LEU A 2 31.32 -9.82 10.12
N GLU A 3 32.07 -9.44 11.15
CA GLU A 3 32.59 -8.09 11.36
C GLU A 3 33.62 -7.68 10.29
N ASP A 4 34.46 -8.60 9.83
CA ASP A 4 35.40 -8.37 8.74
C ASP A 4 34.67 -8.11 7.41
N LEU A 5 33.58 -8.80 7.14
CA LEU A 5 32.75 -8.56 5.97
C LEU A 5 32.10 -7.17 5.99
N PHE A 6 31.68 -6.71 7.18
CA PHE A 6 31.09 -5.37 7.38
C PHE A 6 32.10 -4.25 7.15
N SER A 7 33.34 -4.42 7.61
CA SER A 7 34.40 -3.42 7.41
C SER A 7 34.75 -3.28 5.93
N VAL A 8 34.86 -4.39 5.20
CA VAL A 8 35.15 -4.41 3.76
C VAL A 8 33.99 -3.83 2.93
N VAL A 9 32.75 -4.11 3.33
CA VAL A 9 31.55 -3.56 2.65
C VAL A 9 31.42 -2.06 2.91
N LYS A 10 31.67 -1.56 4.14
CA LYS A 10 31.66 -0.12 4.45
C LYS A 10 32.67 0.66 3.61
N VAL A 11 33.90 0.20 3.51
CA VAL A 11 34.97 0.86 2.73
C VAL A 11 34.55 1.01 1.26
N ARG A 12 33.88 0.00 0.70
CA ARG A 12 33.51 -0.01 -0.71
C ARG A 12 32.31 0.91 -1.06
N PHE A 13 31.43 1.18 -0.09
CA PHE A 13 30.27 2.06 -0.30
C PHE A 13 30.54 3.53 0.01
N ASN A 14 31.62 3.86 0.75
CA ASN A 14 31.95 5.24 1.12
C ASN A 14 32.86 5.98 0.11
N GLY A 15 33.22 5.34 -1.01
CA GLY A 15 33.84 6.04 -2.12
C GLY A 15 35.35 6.31 -1.97
N ASP A 16 36.01 5.73 -0.98
CA ASP A 16 37.49 5.80 -0.90
C ASP A 16 38.09 4.93 -2.01
N LYS A 17 39.01 5.55 -2.78
CA LYS A 17 39.81 4.87 -3.79
C LYS A 17 40.75 3.89 -3.05
N ALA A 18 40.31 2.62 -2.97
CA ALA A 18 41.14 1.56 -2.47
C ALA A 18 42.03 1.01 -3.57
N ASP A 19 43.31 0.77 -3.24
CA ASP A 19 44.33 0.14 -4.04
C ASP A 19 43.81 -1.03 -4.89
N ASP A 20 44.27 -1.07 -6.15
CA ASP A 20 43.75 -1.94 -7.24
C ASP A 20 44.05 -3.45 -7.07
N ASP A 21 44.74 -3.88 -5.98
CA ASP A 21 45.18 -5.26 -5.77
C ASP A 21 44.39 -6.10 -4.77
N LYS A 22 43.24 -5.61 -4.26
CA LYS A 22 42.37 -6.40 -3.35
C LYS A 22 41.40 -7.24 -4.13
N LYS A 23 41.49 -8.58 -3.99
CA LYS A 23 40.54 -9.58 -4.52
C LYS A 23 39.11 -9.05 -4.41
N LYS A 24 38.43 -8.90 -5.55
CA LYS A 24 37.02 -8.54 -5.59
C LYS A 24 36.21 -9.60 -4.83
N ILE A 25 35.69 -9.25 -3.66
CA ILE A 25 34.78 -10.14 -2.94
C ILE A 25 33.48 -10.13 -3.72
N ASP A 26 33.12 -11.28 -4.26
CA ASP A 26 31.82 -11.47 -4.94
C ASP A 26 30.74 -11.64 -3.86
N ILE A 27 29.93 -10.57 -3.68
CA ILE A 27 28.82 -10.56 -2.73
C ILE A 27 27.60 -11.14 -3.45
N PRO A 28 27.01 -12.25 -2.97
CA PRO A 28 25.82 -12.82 -3.60
C PRO A 28 24.72 -11.77 -3.75
N LYS A 29 24.09 -11.75 -4.94
CA LYS A 29 22.96 -10.86 -5.21
C LYS A 29 21.83 -11.14 -4.20
N GLY A 30 21.32 -10.08 -3.56
CA GLY A 30 20.22 -10.19 -2.61
C GLY A 30 20.64 -10.38 -1.14
N LEU A 31 21.96 -10.46 -0.83
CA LEU A 31 22.43 -10.56 0.56
C LEU A 31 22.31 -9.23 1.32
N LEU A 32 22.47 -8.12 0.62
CA LEU A 32 22.50 -6.78 1.20
C LEU A 32 21.39 -5.89 0.62
N PHE A 33 20.82 -5.05 1.50
CA PHE A 33 19.92 -3.97 1.14
C PHE A 33 20.60 -2.62 1.40
N LYS A 34 20.65 -1.77 0.37
CA LYS A 34 21.09 -0.37 0.49
C LYS A 34 19.86 0.53 0.56
N CYS A 35 19.68 1.20 1.68
CA CYS A 35 18.55 2.11 1.87
C CYS A 35 18.60 3.27 0.85
N PRO A 36 17.53 3.51 0.06
CA PRO A 36 17.51 4.59 -0.92
C PRO A 36 17.53 5.98 -0.27
N ARG A 37 17.15 6.09 1.01
CA ARG A 37 17.06 7.35 1.73
C ARG A 37 18.36 7.72 2.45
N CYS A 38 18.85 6.88 3.37
CA CYS A 38 20.06 7.18 4.15
C CYS A 38 21.32 6.56 3.57
N ARG A 39 21.22 5.74 2.51
CA ARG A 39 22.28 5.02 1.82
C ARG A 39 23.05 4.01 2.67
N ASN A 40 22.69 3.84 3.95
CA ASN A 40 23.25 2.78 4.78
C ASN A 40 22.89 1.40 4.24
N VAL A 41 23.79 0.45 4.49
CA VAL A 41 23.65 -0.93 4.07
C VAL A 41 23.29 -1.79 5.28
N THR A 42 22.37 -2.72 5.13
CA THR A 42 22.01 -3.72 6.13
C THR A 42 21.84 -5.08 5.45
N PHE A 43 21.84 -6.16 6.21
CA PHE A 43 21.54 -7.48 5.66
C PHE A 43 20.07 -7.55 5.21
N MET A 44 19.84 -8.23 4.10
CA MET A 44 18.49 -8.39 3.56
C MET A 44 17.58 -9.14 4.54
N GLU A 45 18.11 -10.14 5.22
CA GLU A 45 17.38 -10.90 6.23
C GLU A 45 16.90 -10.01 7.39
N GLU A 46 17.80 -9.19 7.95
CA GLU A 46 17.45 -8.24 9.01
C GLU A 46 16.41 -7.22 8.53
N PHE A 47 16.59 -6.70 7.32
CA PHE A 47 15.66 -5.77 6.71
C PHE A 47 14.26 -6.38 6.52
N GLN A 48 14.19 -7.65 6.06
CA GLN A 48 12.94 -8.38 5.91
C GLN A 48 12.28 -8.67 7.26
N ALA A 49 13.06 -9.16 8.24
CA ALA A 49 12.58 -9.41 9.60
C ALA A 49 12.04 -8.13 10.27
N ASN A 50 12.61 -6.96 9.91
CA ASN A 50 12.13 -5.65 10.34
C ASN A 50 10.90 -5.13 9.55
N GLY A 51 10.23 -5.99 8.77
CA GLY A 51 9.08 -5.61 7.93
C GLY A 51 9.43 -4.63 6.82
N LYS A 52 10.64 -4.73 6.27
CA LYS A 52 11.20 -3.81 5.25
C LYS A 52 11.23 -2.33 5.70
N VAL A 53 11.46 -2.10 6.99
CA VAL A 53 11.75 -0.79 7.56
C VAL A 53 13.24 -0.67 7.80
N CYS A 54 13.87 0.38 7.30
CA CYS A 54 15.31 0.60 7.46
C CYS A 54 15.66 0.79 8.95
N PRO A 55 16.58 -0.01 9.53
CA PRO A 55 16.93 0.10 10.94
C PRO A 55 17.66 1.41 11.28
N HIS A 56 18.27 2.08 10.30
CA HIS A 56 19.06 3.29 10.51
C HIS A 56 18.23 4.58 10.46
N CYS A 57 17.24 4.67 9.55
CA CYS A 57 16.49 5.92 9.34
C CYS A 57 14.98 5.77 9.39
N ASN A 58 14.48 4.60 9.72
CA ASN A 58 13.05 4.25 9.75
C ASN A 58 12.33 4.51 8.42
N TYR A 59 13.04 4.43 7.28
CA TYR A 59 12.40 4.49 5.98
C TYR A 59 11.58 3.22 5.74
N HIS A 60 10.30 3.39 5.44
CA HIS A 60 9.36 2.31 5.12
C HIS A 60 9.44 2.00 3.62
N SER A 61 10.13 0.92 3.26
CA SER A 61 10.13 0.46 1.87
C SER A 61 8.79 -0.17 1.48
N ARG A 62 8.49 -0.18 0.18
CA ARG A 62 7.26 -0.77 -0.35
C ARG A 62 7.19 -2.26 -0.05
N LEU A 63 6.01 -2.72 0.30
CA LEU A 63 5.67 -4.14 0.47
C LEU A 63 4.89 -4.62 -0.74
N THR A 64 5.04 -5.90 -1.06
CA THR A 64 4.05 -6.59 -1.89
C THR A 64 2.74 -6.76 -1.12
N ALA A 65 1.64 -6.99 -1.85
CA ALA A 65 0.35 -7.24 -1.20
C ALA A 65 0.39 -8.47 -0.28
N ARG A 66 1.09 -9.52 -0.67
CA ARG A 66 1.25 -10.74 0.16
C ARG A 66 2.04 -10.44 1.44
N GLU A 67 3.18 -9.75 1.36
CA GLU A 67 3.94 -9.35 2.55
C GLU A 67 3.12 -8.45 3.49
N ARG A 68 2.28 -7.58 2.94
CA ARG A 68 1.36 -6.74 3.74
C ARG A 68 0.34 -7.59 4.49
N LEU A 69 -0.26 -8.56 3.83
CA LEU A 69 -1.17 -9.51 4.46
C LEU A 69 -0.47 -10.27 5.59
N ASP A 70 0.70 -10.85 5.33
CA ASP A 70 1.44 -11.68 6.29
C ASP A 70 1.73 -10.96 7.62
N ILE A 71 2.04 -9.66 7.58
CA ILE A 71 2.33 -8.87 8.80
C ILE A 71 1.09 -8.28 9.47
N THR A 72 -0.07 -8.30 8.80
CA THR A 72 -1.26 -7.56 9.27
C THR A 72 -2.34 -8.48 9.82
N ILE A 73 -2.67 -9.57 9.11
CA ILE A 73 -3.79 -10.44 9.46
C ILE A 73 -3.38 -11.65 10.31
N ASP A 74 -4.34 -12.37 10.80
CA ASP A 74 -4.14 -13.60 11.52
C ASP A 74 -3.78 -14.72 10.54
N LYS A 75 -2.78 -15.53 10.89
CA LYS A 75 -2.31 -16.63 10.05
C LYS A 75 -3.46 -17.61 9.73
N GLY A 76 -3.64 -17.91 8.44
CA GLY A 76 -4.67 -18.84 7.96
C GLY A 76 -6.09 -18.26 7.92
N SER A 77 -6.29 -16.96 8.23
CA SER A 77 -7.62 -16.33 8.20
C SER A 77 -8.03 -15.78 6.83
N PHE A 78 -7.09 -15.71 5.88
CA PHE A 78 -7.34 -15.05 4.59
C PHE A 78 -8.04 -15.94 3.58
N GLU A 79 -9.12 -15.42 3.00
CA GLU A 79 -9.82 -16.02 1.86
C GLU A 79 -9.97 -14.97 0.76
N GLU A 80 -9.26 -15.18 -0.36
CA GLU A 80 -9.16 -14.23 -1.46
C GLU A 80 -10.44 -14.21 -2.31
N PHE A 81 -10.91 -13.00 -2.67
CA PHE A 81 -12.02 -12.79 -3.60
C PHE A 81 -11.51 -12.56 -5.03
N ASP A 82 -12.30 -13.00 -6.02
CA ASP A 82 -12.09 -12.71 -7.45
C ASP A 82 -10.61 -12.91 -7.90
N LYS A 83 -9.96 -13.94 -7.39
CA LYS A 83 -8.50 -14.17 -7.58
C LYS A 83 -8.08 -14.29 -9.04
N ASP A 84 -8.99 -14.71 -9.95
CA ASP A 84 -8.68 -14.95 -11.36
C ASP A 84 -9.12 -13.80 -12.30
N MET A 85 -9.65 -12.69 -11.74
CA MET A 85 -10.10 -11.56 -12.52
C MET A 85 -8.94 -10.83 -13.20
N ILE A 86 -9.03 -10.65 -14.53
CA ILE A 86 -8.03 -9.98 -15.37
C ILE A 86 -8.69 -8.90 -16.24
N SER A 87 -7.95 -7.83 -16.58
CA SER A 87 -8.42 -6.80 -17.52
C SER A 87 -8.53 -7.35 -18.95
N LYS A 88 -9.56 -6.90 -19.67
CA LYS A 88 -9.87 -7.26 -21.05
C LYS A 88 -9.50 -6.17 -22.06
N ASN A 89 -8.60 -5.25 -21.71
CA ASN A 89 -8.18 -4.15 -22.59
C ASN A 89 -9.37 -3.36 -23.16
N PRO A 90 -10.15 -2.64 -22.34
CA PRO A 90 -11.47 -2.14 -22.75
C PRO A 90 -11.46 -1.07 -23.84
N ILE A 91 -10.30 -0.53 -24.23
CA ILE A 91 -10.16 0.49 -25.28
C ILE A 91 -9.15 0.08 -26.35
N ASP A 92 -8.81 -1.19 -26.45
CA ASP A 92 -7.83 -1.74 -27.40
C ASP A 92 -6.50 -0.97 -27.41
N PHE A 93 -5.99 -0.63 -26.20
CA PHE A 93 -4.73 0.09 -26.06
C PHE A 93 -3.55 -0.78 -26.53
N PRO A 94 -2.67 -0.26 -27.41
CA PRO A 94 -1.55 -1.03 -27.98
C PRO A 94 -0.63 -1.61 -26.90
N ASP A 95 -0.16 -2.84 -27.09
CA ASP A 95 0.79 -3.56 -26.24
C ASP A 95 0.34 -3.77 -24.77
N TYR A 96 -0.89 -3.38 -24.42
CA TYR A 96 -1.36 -3.44 -23.04
C TYR A 96 -1.49 -4.87 -22.53
N GLU A 97 -2.02 -5.77 -23.32
CA GLU A 97 -2.17 -7.19 -22.96
C GLU A 97 -0.82 -7.89 -22.75
N ALA A 98 0.14 -7.65 -23.66
CA ALA A 98 1.50 -8.19 -23.54
C ALA A 98 2.19 -7.67 -22.27
N LYS A 99 2.05 -6.38 -21.98
CA LYS A 99 2.58 -5.78 -20.74
C LYS A 99 1.93 -6.36 -19.48
N GLN A 100 0.62 -6.58 -19.50
CA GLN A 100 -0.06 -7.22 -18.37
C GLN A 100 0.39 -8.67 -18.18
N GLN A 101 0.55 -9.43 -19.26
CA GLN A 101 1.03 -10.80 -19.21
C GLN A 101 2.42 -10.87 -18.56
N ALA A 102 3.36 -10.06 -19.01
CA ALA A 102 4.70 -9.98 -18.43
C ALA A 102 4.69 -9.61 -16.94
N LEU A 103 3.78 -8.71 -16.51
CA LEU A 103 3.64 -8.34 -15.12
C LEU A 103 3.01 -9.46 -14.27
N ARG A 104 2.03 -10.20 -14.80
CA ARG A 104 1.46 -11.38 -14.13
C ARG A 104 2.53 -12.44 -13.88
N GLU A 105 3.36 -12.71 -14.86
CA GLU A 105 4.49 -13.65 -14.74
C GLU A 105 5.52 -13.18 -13.70
N LYS A 106 5.85 -11.90 -13.71
CA LYS A 106 6.83 -11.31 -12.80
C LYS A 106 6.34 -11.23 -11.35
N THR A 107 5.08 -10.87 -11.12
CA THR A 107 4.54 -10.55 -9.80
C THR A 107 3.73 -11.69 -9.18
N GLY A 108 3.26 -12.63 -9.98
CA GLY A 108 2.30 -13.66 -9.57
C GLY A 108 0.88 -13.13 -9.32
N LEU A 109 0.63 -11.83 -9.57
CA LEU A 109 -0.66 -11.19 -9.40
C LEU A 109 -1.44 -11.19 -10.72
N LYS A 110 -2.76 -11.28 -10.65
CA LYS A 110 -3.65 -11.12 -11.82
C LYS A 110 -3.87 -9.66 -12.17
N ASP A 111 -3.95 -8.79 -11.17
CA ASP A 111 -3.96 -7.33 -11.29
C ASP A 111 -3.43 -6.68 -9.98
N ALA A 112 -3.41 -5.38 -9.92
CA ALA A 112 -2.71 -4.57 -8.91
C ALA A 112 -3.38 -4.51 -7.52
N VAL A 113 -4.34 -5.39 -7.22
CA VAL A 113 -5.02 -5.44 -5.93
C VAL A 113 -5.39 -6.88 -5.54
N ILE A 114 -5.22 -7.19 -4.26
CA ILE A 114 -5.74 -8.39 -3.62
C ILE A 114 -6.86 -7.97 -2.67
N THR A 115 -7.98 -8.67 -2.71
CA THR A 115 -9.15 -8.45 -1.85
C THR A 115 -9.60 -9.76 -1.23
N GLY A 116 -10.13 -9.72 -0.02
CA GLY A 116 -10.63 -10.93 0.63
C GLY A 116 -11.17 -10.67 2.02
N LYS A 117 -11.74 -11.70 2.63
CA LYS A 117 -12.06 -11.69 4.06
C LYS A 117 -10.85 -12.18 4.86
N ALA A 118 -10.70 -11.67 6.08
CA ALA A 118 -9.60 -12.01 6.98
C ALA A 118 -10.00 -11.74 8.43
N ALA A 119 -9.06 -11.96 9.36
CA ALA A 119 -9.19 -11.50 10.74
C ALA A 119 -7.89 -10.80 11.20
N ILE A 120 -8.04 -9.83 12.11
CA ILE A 120 -6.93 -9.18 12.81
C ILE A 120 -7.18 -9.34 14.31
N ARG A 121 -6.35 -10.16 14.97
CA ARG A 121 -6.50 -10.51 16.39
C ARG A 121 -7.93 -11.00 16.73
N GLY A 122 -8.47 -11.85 15.85
CA GLY A 122 -9.80 -12.43 15.97
C GLY A 122 -10.95 -11.56 15.44
N GLU A 123 -10.71 -10.27 15.12
CA GLU A 123 -11.73 -9.39 14.57
C GLU A 123 -11.90 -9.63 13.08
N LYS A 124 -13.09 -10.06 12.64
CA LYS A 124 -13.41 -10.32 11.24
C LYS A 124 -13.49 -9.03 10.44
N ILE A 125 -12.87 -9.01 9.27
CA ILE A 125 -12.82 -7.86 8.37
C ILE A 125 -12.91 -8.29 6.91
N VAL A 126 -13.19 -7.33 6.05
CA VAL A 126 -12.80 -7.39 4.63
C VAL A 126 -11.55 -6.54 4.46
N ILE A 127 -10.54 -7.08 3.77
CA ILE A 127 -9.27 -6.41 3.54
C ILE A 127 -9.04 -6.21 2.04
N ILE A 128 -8.54 -5.02 1.71
CA ILE A 128 -8.16 -4.59 0.36
C ILE A 128 -6.69 -4.20 0.42
N VAL A 129 -5.83 -4.79 -0.42
CA VAL A 129 -4.39 -4.47 -0.44
C VAL A 129 -3.94 -4.24 -1.87
N MET A 130 -3.56 -3.02 -2.18
CA MET A 130 -2.98 -2.64 -3.48
C MET A 130 -1.49 -2.98 -3.52
N ASP A 131 -0.98 -3.31 -4.71
CA ASP A 131 0.43 -3.69 -4.93
C ASP A 131 1.07 -2.85 -6.03
N SER A 132 1.97 -1.96 -5.64
CA SER A 132 2.65 -1.05 -6.57
C SER A 132 3.64 -1.74 -7.53
N ASN A 133 3.95 -3.01 -7.32
CA ASN A 133 4.79 -3.77 -8.27
C ASN A 133 4.05 -4.11 -9.57
N TYR A 134 2.71 -4.10 -9.56
CA TYR A 134 1.91 -4.26 -10.76
C TYR A 134 1.45 -2.88 -11.26
N MET A 135 2.03 -2.36 -12.34
CA MET A 135 1.72 -1.07 -12.98
C MET A 135 1.61 0.12 -12.00
N MET A 136 2.47 0.19 -10.99
CA MET A 136 2.40 1.19 -9.90
C MET A 136 1.03 1.21 -9.18
N ALA A 137 0.36 0.07 -9.11
CA ALA A 137 -1.00 -0.10 -8.60
C ALA A 137 -2.01 0.90 -9.20
N SER A 138 -1.85 1.26 -10.46
CA SER A 138 -2.81 2.14 -11.13
C SER A 138 -4.18 1.49 -11.20
N MET A 139 -5.22 2.28 -10.88
CA MET A 139 -6.59 1.80 -10.83
C MET A 139 -7.19 1.71 -12.23
N GLY A 140 -7.34 0.49 -12.73
CA GLY A 140 -8.12 0.15 -13.93
C GLY A 140 -9.43 -0.55 -13.57
N SER A 141 -10.10 -1.08 -14.57
CA SER A 141 -11.41 -1.75 -14.46
C SER A 141 -11.42 -2.88 -13.43
N VAL A 142 -10.39 -3.74 -13.43
CA VAL A 142 -10.27 -4.86 -12.49
C VAL A 142 -10.04 -4.38 -11.08
N VAL A 143 -9.14 -3.42 -10.88
CA VAL A 143 -8.87 -2.86 -9.53
C VAL A 143 -10.14 -2.26 -8.95
N GLY A 144 -10.82 -1.40 -9.72
CA GLY A 144 -12.07 -0.79 -9.27
C GLY A 144 -13.19 -1.80 -9.01
N GLU A 145 -13.32 -2.82 -9.87
CA GLU A 145 -14.31 -3.89 -9.69
C GLU A 145 -14.06 -4.70 -8.42
N LYS A 146 -12.82 -5.19 -8.22
CA LYS A 146 -12.46 -5.99 -7.02
C LYS A 146 -12.68 -5.19 -5.74
N ILE A 147 -12.30 -3.91 -5.71
CA ILE A 147 -12.52 -3.03 -4.56
C ILE A 147 -14.03 -2.86 -4.30
N THR A 148 -14.80 -2.57 -5.34
CA THR A 148 -16.26 -2.41 -5.23
C THR A 148 -16.91 -3.66 -4.68
N ARG A 149 -16.66 -4.84 -5.27
CA ARG A 149 -17.20 -6.11 -4.80
C ARG A 149 -16.81 -6.44 -3.36
N ALA A 150 -15.56 -6.16 -2.98
CA ALA A 150 -15.10 -6.38 -1.62
C ALA A 150 -15.88 -5.52 -0.61
N ILE A 151 -16.11 -4.23 -0.92
CA ILE A 151 -16.88 -3.33 -0.07
C ILE A 151 -18.35 -3.75 -0.04
N GLU A 152 -18.95 -4.12 -1.17
CA GLU A 152 -20.32 -4.61 -1.24
C GLU A 152 -20.52 -5.91 -0.46
N TYR A 153 -19.56 -6.85 -0.55
CA TYR A 153 -19.54 -8.04 0.28
C TYR A 153 -19.49 -7.69 1.77
N ALA A 154 -18.62 -6.76 2.16
CA ALA A 154 -18.49 -6.31 3.54
C ALA A 154 -19.82 -5.71 4.04
N THR A 155 -20.46 -4.88 3.22
CA THR A 155 -21.76 -4.24 3.54
C THR A 155 -22.85 -5.29 3.76
N ALA A 156 -22.98 -6.25 2.85
CA ALA A 156 -23.96 -7.33 2.95
C ALA A 156 -23.75 -8.23 4.17
N ASN A 157 -22.50 -8.41 4.61
CA ASN A 157 -22.12 -9.24 5.74
C ASN A 157 -21.89 -8.46 7.05
N LYS A 158 -22.16 -7.15 7.07
CA LYS A 158 -21.97 -6.26 8.23
C LYS A 158 -20.53 -6.32 8.81
N LEU A 159 -19.54 -6.36 7.93
CA LEU A 159 -18.11 -6.42 8.28
C LEU A 159 -17.44 -5.07 8.06
N PRO A 160 -16.49 -4.66 8.92
CA PRO A 160 -15.65 -3.50 8.64
C PRO A 160 -14.70 -3.75 7.47
N VAL A 161 -14.34 -2.69 6.77
CA VAL A 161 -13.37 -2.72 5.66
C VAL A 161 -12.07 -2.04 6.06
N ILE A 162 -10.94 -2.64 5.70
CA ILE A 162 -9.61 -2.02 5.80
C ILE A 162 -8.98 -2.04 4.41
N ALA A 163 -8.63 -0.86 3.88
CA ALA A 163 -7.97 -0.72 2.58
C ALA A 163 -6.56 -0.18 2.73
N PHE A 164 -5.55 -1.00 2.41
CA PHE A 164 -4.17 -0.53 2.22
C PHE A 164 -4.01 -0.03 0.80
N THR A 165 -3.86 1.29 0.65
CA THR A 165 -3.74 1.94 -0.65
C THR A 165 -2.28 2.12 -1.02
N ALA A 166 -1.96 1.85 -2.28
CA ALA A 166 -0.66 2.13 -2.89
C ALA A 166 -0.89 2.32 -4.39
N SER A 167 -0.79 3.54 -4.90
CA SER A 167 -1.14 3.78 -6.31
C SER A 167 -0.48 5.02 -6.91
N GLY A 168 -0.11 4.91 -8.19
CA GLY A 168 0.23 6.04 -9.03
C GLY A 168 -0.97 6.78 -9.62
N GLY A 169 -2.22 6.36 -9.35
CA GLY A 169 -3.45 6.99 -9.84
C GLY A 169 -4.26 6.14 -10.82
N ALA A 170 -5.01 6.78 -11.71
CA ALA A 170 -5.82 6.10 -12.74
C ALA A 170 -4.95 5.42 -13.80
N ARG A 171 -5.39 4.28 -14.32
CA ARG A 171 -4.68 3.50 -15.35
C ARG A 171 -4.89 4.10 -16.73
N MET A 172 -3.89 4.80 -17.25
CA MET A 172 -3.96 5.50 -18.54
C MET A 172 -4.33 4.56 -19.70
N GLN A 173 -3.89 3.32 -19.68
CA GLN A 173 -4.14 2.31 -20.73
C GLN A 173 -5.61 1.87 -20.80
N GLU A 174 -6.42 2.24 -19.84
CA GLU A 174 -7.87 1.97 -19.85
C GLU A 174 -8.70 3.25 -20.04
N GLY A 175 -8.05 4.39 -20.32
CA GLY A 175 -8.68 5.66 -20.66
C GLY A 175 -9.79 6.06 -19.69
N ILE A 176 -10.95 6.46 -20.23
CA ILE A 176 -12.12 6.91 -19.47
C ILE A 176 -12.65 5.82 -18.52
N VAL A 177 -12.49 4.54 -18.85
CA VAL A 177 -12.96 3.43 -18.01
C VAL A 177 -12.24 3.45 -16.66
N SER A 178 -10.94 3.81 -16.63
CA SER A 178 -10.19 3.94 -15.38
C SER A 178 -10.68 5.12 -14.53
N LEU A 179 -11.09 6.23 -15.14
CA LEU A 179 -11.66 7.37 -14.41
C LEU A 179 -13.03 7.03 -13.81
N MET A 180 -13.84 6.25 -14.50
CA MET A 180 -15.14 5.78 -13.99
C MET A 180 -15.02 4.90 -12.75
N GLN A 181 -13.85 4.27 -12.53
CA GLN A 181 -13.63 3.48 -11.31
C GLN A 181 -13.62 4.35 -10.04
N MET A 182 -13.25 5.63 -10.13
CA MET A 182 -13.32 6.54 -8.99
C MET A 182 -14.76 6.69 -8.49
N ALA A 183 -15.71 6.96 -9.39
CA ALA A 183 -17.13 7.07 -9.04
C ALA A 183 -17.67 5.73 -8.51
N LYS A 184 -17.29 4.62 -9.13
CA LYS A 184 -17.74 3.27 -8.76
C LYS A 184 -17.31 2.90 -7.34
N THR A 185 -16.04 3.05 -7.01
CA THR A 185 -15.50 2.73 -5.68
C THR A 185 -16.06 3.68 -4.61
N SER A 186 -16.16 5.00 -4.91
CA SER A 186 -16.77 5.97 -4.00
C SER A 186 -18.25 5.66 -3.71
N GLY A 187 -19.00 5.24 -4.71
CA GLY A 187 -20.38 4.80 -4.54
C GLY A 187 -20.52 3.57 -3.65
N ALA A 188 -19.57 2.63 -3.71
CA ALA A 188 -19.55 1.47 -2.81
C ALA A 188 -19.24 1.90 -1.37
N VAL A 189 -18.26 2.78 -1.16
CA VAL A 189 -17.94 3.33 0.17
C VAL A 189 -19.14 4.10 0.74
N ALA A 190 -19.82 4.91 -0.08
CA ALA A 190 -21.01 5.64 0.38
C ALA A 190 -22.12 4.71 0.88
N ARG A 191 -22.40 3.60 0.19
CA ARG A 191 -23.37 2.60 0.66
C ARG A 191 -22.91 1.89 1.93
N HIS A 192 -21.62 1.63 2.08
CA HIS A 192 -21.05 1.03 3.28
C HIS A 192 -21.21 1.96 4.50
N ASN A 193 -20.91 3.24 4.32
CA ASN A 193 -21.11 4.29 5.34
C ASN A 193 -22.59 4.46 5.70
N GLN A 194 -23.50 4.50 4.71
CA GLN A 194 -24.95 4.56 4.96
C GLN A 194 -25.47 3.36 5.79
N ALA A 195 -24.81 2.21 5.68
CA ALA A 195 -25.11 1.05 6.50
C ALA A 195 -24.52 1.14 7.93
N GLY A 196 -23.85 2.23 8.30
CA GLY A 196 -23.23 2.45 9.61
C GLY A 196 -22.02 1.56 9.87
N LEU A 197 -21.31 1.15 8.83
CA LEU A 197 -20.19 0.21 8.91
C LEU A 197 -18.83 0.92 8.76
N LEU A 198 -17.86 0.50 9.55
CA LEU A 198 -16.54 1.12 9.61
C LEU A 198 -15.71 0.86 8.35
N TYR A 199 -15.18 1.93 7.77
CA TYR A 199 -14.19 1.90 6.70
C TYR A 199 -12.89 2.58 7.12
N ILE A 200 -11.77 1.85 7.17
CA ILE A 200 -10.44 2.37 7.49
C ILE A 200 -9.60 2.39 6.21
N ALA A 201 -9.11 3.56 5.83
CA ALA A 201 -8.11 3.71 4.77
C ALA A 201 -6.70 3.80 5.38
N VAL A 202 -5.77 2.96 4.93
CA VAL A 202 -4.36 2.99 5.34
C VAL A 202 -3.51 3.36 4.12
N MET A 203 -3.05 4.60 4.08
CA MET A 203 -2.29 5.14 2.96
C MET A 203 -0.82 4.72 3.06
N THR A 204 -0.31 4.08 2.00
CA THR A 204 1.09 3.66 1.88
C THR A 204 1.75 4.28 0.64
N ASP A 205 3.08 4.11 0.50
CA ASP A 205 3.87 4.78 -0.54
C ASP A 205 3.79 4.11 -1.92
N PRO A 206 3.38 4.89 -2.95
CA PRO A 206 2.68 6.17 -2.94
C PRO A 206 1.16 5.97 -2.95
N THR A 207 0.38 6.94 -2.44
CA THR A 207 -1.07 7.00 -2.68
C THR A 207 -1.38 8.31 -3.39
N THR A 208 -1.62 8.27 -4.71
CA THR A 208 -1.72 9.48 -5.54
C THR A 208 -2.84 9.42 -6.59
N GLY A 209 -3.15 10.55 -7.18
CA GLY A 209 -4.07 10.69 -8.30
C GLY A 209 -5.50 10.26 -8.00
N GLY A 210 -6.12 9.54 -8.91
CA GLY A 210 -7.51 9.11 -8.80
C GLY A 210 -7.81 8.20 -7.60
N VAL A 211 -6.82 7.48 -7.07
CA VAL A 211 -6.99 6.67 -5.85
C VAL A 211 -7.14 7.56 -4.63
N THR A 212 -6.27 8.56 -4.47
CA THR A 212 -6.42 9.56 -3.40
C THR A 212 -7.74 10.33 -3.53
N ALA A 213 -8.09 10.74 -4.75
CA ALA A 213 -9.31 11.51 -5.02
C ALA A 213 -10.61 10.68 -4.98
N SER A 214 -10.55 9.42 -4.55
CA SER A 214 -11.72 8.53 -4.43
C SER A 214 -11.71 7.77 -3.11
N PHE A 215 -11.78 6.46 -3.13
CA PHE A 215 -11.97 5.63 -1.94
C PHE A 215 -10.89 5.80 -0.85
N ALA A 216 -9.65 6.20 -1.19
CA ALA A 216 -8.60 6.37 -0.18
C ALA A 216 -8.87 7.55 0.78
N SER A 217 -9.53 8.63 0.32
CA SER A 217 -9.88 9.80 1.15
C SER A 217 -11.28 9.73 1.77
N LEU A 218 -11.99 8.62 1.60
CA LEU A 218 -13.36 8.44 2.08
C LEU A 218 -13.44 7.53 3.32
N GLY A 219 -12.30 7.24 3.98
CA GLY A 219 -12.29 6.48 5.22
C GLY A 219 -12.96 7.24 6.37
N ASP A 220 -13.67 6.53 7.23
CA ASP A 220 -14.09 7.07 8.54
C ASP A 220 -12.88 7.35 9.40
N ILE A 221 -11.80 6.57 9.20
CA ILE A 221 -10.49 6.77 9.80
C ILE A 221 -9.44 6.60 8.72
N ILE A 222 -8.61 7.62 8.54
CA ILE A 222 -7.53 7.65 7.55
C ILE A 222 -6.18 7.58 8.25
N ILE A 223 -5.46 6.50 8.05
CA ILE A 223 -4.14 6.25 8.64
C ILE A 223 -3.09 6.35 7.53
N ALA A 224 -1.91 6.88 7.84
CA ALA A 224 -0.77 6.82 6.94
C ALA A 224 0.44 6.12 7.58
N GLU A 225 1.27 5.46 6.78
CA GLU A 225 2.64 5.12 7.20
C GLU A 225 3.51 6.40 7.18
N PRO A 226 4.57 6.48 8.02
CA PRO A 226 5.43 7.68 8.06
C PRO A 226 6.06 8.00 6.71
N LYS A 227 6.08 9.27 6.36
CA LYS A 227 6.82 9.83 5.21
C LYS A 227 6.41 9.29 3.84
N VAL A 228 5.24 8.71 3.73
CA VAL A 228 4.68 8.27 2.46
C VAL A 228 4.18 9.45 1.63
N LEU A 229 4.24 9.30 0.32
CA LEU A 229 3.73 10.31 -0.62
C LEU A 229 2.21 10.14 -0.75
N ILE A 230 1.47 11.18 -0.37
CA ILE A 230 0.01 11.27 -0.50
C ILE A 230 -0.33 12.55 -1.26
N GLY A 231 -1.01 12.42 -2.39
CA GLY A 231 -1.35 13.61 -3.17
C GLY A 231 -2.20 13.30 -4.39
N PHE A 232 -2.60 14.35 -5.11
CA PHE A 232 -3.33 14.18 -6.37
C PHE A 232 -2.38 14.31 -7.56
N ALA A 233 -1.95 15.52 -7.88
CA ALA A 233 -1.00 15.77 -8.96
C ALA A 233 0.44 15.72 -8.44
N GLY A 234 1.37 15.31 -9.30
CA GLY A 234 2.79 15.31 -8.95
C GLY A 234 3.34 16.72 -8.79
N ARG A 235 4.34 16.89 -7.89
CA ARG A 235 5.02 18.16 -7.59
C ARG A 235 5.38 18.96 -8.85
N ARG A 236 5.99 18.34 -9.87
CA ARG A 236 6.38 19.00 -11.13
C ARG A 236 5.21 19.64 -11.87
N VAL A 237 4.05 18.96 -11.86
CA VAL A 237 2.83 19.48 -12.51
C VAL A 237 2.32 20.70 -11.76
N ILE A 238 2.25 20.62 -10.44
CA ILE A 238 1.77 21.71 -9.60
C ILE A 238 2.69 22.92 -9.74
N GLU A 239 3.99 22.77 -9.50
CA GLU A 239 4.97 23.87 -9.60
C GLU A 239 4.99 24.49 -11.00
N GLY A 240 4.89 23.64 -12.06
CA GLY A 240 4.77 24.11 -13.44
C GLY A 240 3.51 24.93 -13.71
N THR A 241 2.40 24.64 -13.01
CA THR A 241 1.11 25.33 -13.18
C THR A 241 1.05 26.62 -12.37
N ILE A 242 1.38 26.58 -11.07
CA ILE A 242 1.28 27.75 -10.20
C ILE A 242 2.50 28.67 -10.23
N LYS A 243 3.59 28.23 -10.89
CA LYS A 243 4.87 28.94 -11.01
C LYS A 243 5.53 29.28 -9.65
N GLN A 244 5.29 28.46 -8.64
CA GLN A 244 5.85 28.60 -7.31
C GLN A 244 6.51 27.29 -6.88
N LYS A 245 7.57 27.40 -6.08
CA LYS A 245 8.24 26.23 -5.47
C LYS A 245 7.43 25.77 -4.25
N LEU A 246 7.13 24.50 -4.20
CA LEU A 246 6.41 23.87 -3.09
C LEU A 246 7.37 23.58 -1.91
N PRO A 247 6.86 23.58 -0.66
CA PRO A 247 7.62 23.13 0.51
C PRO A 247 8.24 21.75 0.31
N ASP A 248 9.36 21.46 0.95
CA ASP A 248 10.07 20.18 0.75
C ASP A 248 9.28 18.96 1.25
N ASP A 249 8.49 19.14 2.29
CA ASP A 249 7.59 18.13 2.90
C ASP A 249 6.19 18.07 2.27
N PHE A 250 5.90 18.91 1.28
CA PHE A 250 4.61 18.93 0.57
C PHE A 250 4.23 17.53 0.08
N GLN A 251 2.99 17.13 0.36
CA GLN A 251 2.45 15.79 0.07
C GLN A 251 3.08 14.65 0.89
N SER A 252 3.85 14.92 1.95
CA SER A 252 4.21 13.89 2.91
C SER A 252 3.02 13.53 3.82
N ALA A 253 3.06 12.34 4.44
CA ALA A 253 2.06 11.96 5.44
C ALA A 253 1.96 12.97 6.58
N GLU A 254 3.11 13.52 7.01
CA GLU A 254 3.20 14.53 8.05
C GLU A 254 2.48 15.82 7.62
N PHE A 255 2.72 16.29 6.40
CA PHE A 255 2.02 17.44 5.83
C PHE A 255 0.50 17.20 5.76
N MET A 256 0.08 15.99 5.36
CA MET A 256 -1.33 15.62 5.30
C MET A 256 -1.99 15.56 6.68
N LEU A 257 -1.27 15.12 7.71
CA LEU A 257 -1.74 15.13 9.10
C LEU A 257 -1.94 16.56 9.61
N GLU A 258 -0.96 17.44 9.40
CA GLU A 258 -1.02 18.84 9.80
C GLU A 258 -2.18 19.60 9.13
N ASN A 259 -2.53 19.21 7.90
CA ASN A 259 -3.63 19.83 7.15
C ASN A 259 -4.97 19.08 7.29
N GLY A 260 -5.07 18.08 8.18
CA GLY A 260 -6.33 17.41 8.51
C GLY A 260 -6.84 16.42 7.47
N PHE A 261 -5.99 15.95 6.52
CA PHE A 261 -6.32 14.92 5.53
C PHE A 261 -6.06 13.49 6.03
N VAL A 262 -5.28 13.34 7.08
CA VAL A 262 -4.94 12.07 7.72
C VAL A 262 -5.18 12.22 9.20
N ASP A 263 -5.83 11.23 9.83
CA ASP A 263 -6.15 11.27 11.26
C ASP A 263 -4.97 10.87 12.13
N MET A 264 -4.12 9.97 11.64
CA MET A 264 -2.94 9.52 12.38
C MET A 264 -1.85 8.94 11.48
N ILE A 265 -0.61 9.06 11.93
CA ILE A 265 0.55 8.39 11.34
C ILE A 265 0.94 7.22 12.22
N VAL A 266 1.01 6.02 11.63
CA VAL A 266 1.28 4.77 12.36
C VAL A 266 2.44 4.02 11.72
N GLU A 267 3.50 3.78 12.49
CA GLU A 267 4.61 2.94 12.08
C GLU A 267 4.14 1.50 11.80
N ARG A 268 4.69 0.91 10.75
CA ARG A 268 4.34 -0.46 10.30
C ARG A 268 4.31 -1.50 11.41
N LYS A 269 5.28 -1.46 12.32
CA LYS A 269 5.37 -2.38 13.47
C LYS A 269 4.17 -2.27 14.43
N LYS A 270 3.55 -1.09 14.51
CA LYS A 270 2.42 -0.81 15.39
C LYS A 270 1.07 -1.01 14.70
N MET A 271 1.05 -1.05 13.36
CA MET A 271 -0.16 -1.02 12.52
C MET A 271 -1.18 -2.09 12.93
N ARG A 272 -0.76 -3.37 13.00
CA ARG A 272 -1.66 -4.47 13.38
C ARG A 272 -2.32 -4.27 14.74
N ARG A 273 -1.58 -3.71 15.72
CA ARG A 273 -2.11 -3.43 17.07
C ARG A 273 -3.12 -2.29 17.04
N VAL A 274 -2.81 -1.22 16.32
CA VAL A 274 -3.68 -0.04 16.19
C VAL A 274 -4.97 -0.42 15.48
N LEU A 275 -4.90 -1.12 14.35
CA LEU A 275 -6.08 -1.58 13.62
C LEU A 275 -6.98 -2.47 14.50
N ALA A 276 -6.41 -3.43 15.22
CA ALA A 276 -7.18 -4.28 16.14
C ALA A 276 -7.85 -3.50 17.27
N HIS A 277 -7.21 -2.43 17.74
CA HIS A 277 -7.79 -1.56 18.76
C HIS A 277 -8.98 -0.77 18.23
N ILE A 278 -8.83 -0.15 17.06
CA ILE A 278 -9.91 0.58 16.39
C ILE A 278 -11.10 -0.35 16.12
N LEU A 279 -10.87 -1.54 15.57
CA LEU A 279 -11.91 -2.53 15.30
C LEU A 279 -12.73 -2.87 16.57
N ARG A 280 -12.06 -3.01 17.72
CA ARG A 280 -12.75 -3.32 18.99
C ARG A 280 -13.59 -2.15 19.50
N LEU A 281 -13.12 -0.92 19.34
CA LEU A 281 -13.85 0.28 19.75
C LEU A 281 -15.14 0.50 18.93
N HIS A 282 -15.15 0.04 17.68
CA HIS A 282 -16.28 0.20 16.76
C HIS A 282 -17.17 -1.05 16.67
N LYS A 283 -16.99 -2.02 17.55
CA LYS A 283 -17.95 -3.13 17.63
C LYS A 283 -19.32 -2.62 18.07
N PRO A 284 -20.40 -3.07 17.39
CA PRO A 284 -21.74 -2.84 17.94
C PRO A 284 -21.81 -3.33 19.38
N ALA A 285 -22.42 -2.56 20.25
CA ALA A 285 -22.74 -3.03 21.59
C ALA A 285 -23.50 -4.36 21.45
N LYS A 286 -23.08 -5.39 22.19
CA LYS A 286 -23.87 -6.62 22.27
C LYS A 286 -25.27 -6.21 22.72
N GLU A 287 -26.28 -6.51 21.93
CA GLU A 287 -27.65 -6.45 22.41
C GLU A 287 -27.68 -7.25 23.72
N VAL A 288 -27.90 -6.56 24.82
CA VAL A 288 -28.20 -7.23 26.09
C VAL A 288 -29.54 -7.92 25.84
N SER A 289 -29.52 -9.24 25.65
CA SER A 289 -30.75 -10.01 25.59
C SER A 289 -31.47 -9.77 26.90
N SER A 290 -32.48 -8.92 26.88
CA SER A 290 -33.47 -8.84 27.95
C SER A 290 -34.23 -10.17 27.91
N ASN A 291 -33.71 -11.14 28.68
CA ASN A 291 -34.50 -12.27 29.10
C ASN A 291 -35.41 -11.74 30.21
N GLU A 292 -36.61 -11.35 29.87
CA GLU A 292 -37.78 -11.43 30.72
C GLU A 292 -38.57 -12.70 30.43
#